data_5436a8c7e4906cf8f01a98f2da1348ec
#
_entry.id   5436a8c7e4906cf8f01a98f2da1348ec
#
_cell.length_a   1.000
_cell.length_b   1.000
_cell.length_c   1.000
_cell.angle_alpha   90.00
_cell.angle_beta   90.00
_cell.angle_gamma   90.00
#
_symmetry.space_group_name_H-M   'P 1'
#
loop_
_entity.id
_entity.type
_entity.pdbx_description
1 polymer ?
#
loop_
_entity_poly.entity_id
_entity_poly.type
_entity_poly.pdbx_seq_one_letter_code
_entity_poly.pdbx_strand_id
1 'polypeptide(L)'
;MFAPFALLLPFAGGTASAPVDDANPQLDPNKVDKIADPEGLSETPRFDAFYEIPVQKQVRIERRVTIRIAPQQGAPRQNLIADLPAATSPARYEERKMEKCVAIQGISGVQTGSGNRLLLYLRDQRVVSAKLEKSCRARDFYSGFYLERNKDGKLCVDRDKLQSRAGAKCEIDRFRHLVAVED
;
A
#
# COMPACT_ATOMS: atom_id res chain seq x y z
N MET A 1 6.85 -18.90 -56.41
CA MET A 1 7.26 -20.25 -55.90
C MET A 1 8.38 -20.07 -54.92
N PHE A 2 8.08 -19.90 -53.64
CA PHE A 2 9.00 -20.10 -52.53
C PHE A 2 8.21 -20.56 -51.29
N ALA A 3 8.57 -21.73 -50.80
CA ALA A 3 7.90 -22.42 -49.70
C ALA A 3 8.30 -21.84 -48.34
N PRO A 4 7.43 -21.87 -47.31
CA PRO A 4 7.80 -21.53 -45.95
C PRO A 4 8.36 -22.77 -45.22
N PHE A 5 9.55 -22.62 -44.64
CA PHE A 5 10.15 -23.58 -43.73
C PHE A 5 9.55 -23.38 -42.31
N ALA A 6 8.78 -24.36 -41.88
CA ALA A 6 8.31 -24.45 -40.49
C ALA A 6 9.35 -25.21 -39.67
N LEU A 7 9.96 -24.53 -38.72
CA LEU A 7 10.83 -25.11 -37.70
C LEU A 7 10.01 -25.37 -36.41
N LEU A 8 9.64 -26.61 -36.22
CA LEU A 8 9.07 -27.14 -34.97
C LEU A 8 10.20 -27.49 -34.00
N LEU A 9 10.29 -26.78 -32.90
CA LEU A 9 11.11 -27.15 -31.73
C LEU A 9 10.23 -27.83 -30.69
N PRO A 10 10.60 -29.04 -30.18
CA PRO A 10 9.87 -29.64 -29.08
C PRO A 10 10.34 -29.02 -27.74
N PHE A 11 9.42 -28.45 -27.01
CA PHE A 11 9.62 -28.07 -25.61
C PHE A 11 9.46 -29.31 -24.74
N ALA A 12 10.58 -29.85 -24.24
CA ALA A 12 10.60 -30.88 -23.21
C ALA A 12 10.39 -30.18 -21.85
N GLY A 13 9.17 -30.24 -21.33
CA GLY A 13 8.85 -29.83 -19.98
C GLY A 13 9.28 -30.88 -18.96
N GLY A 14 10.32 -30.59 -18.20
CA GLY A 14 10.70 -31.33 -17.00
C GLY A 14 10.16 -30.63 -15.75
N THR A 15 9.06 -31.12 -15.18
CA THR A 15 8.61 -30.77 -13.84
C THR A 15 9.32 -31.64 -12.82
N ALA A 16 10.36 -31.11 -12.19
CA ALA A 16 10.94 -31.70 -11.00
C ALA A 16 10.18 -31.20 -9.77
N SER A 17 9.26 -31.99 -9.25
CA SER A 17 8.68 -31.79 -7.93
C SER A 17 9.65 -32.37 -6.89
N ALA A 18 10.21 -31.50 -6.07
CA ALA A 18 10.94 -31.92 -4.86
C ALA A 18 9.93 -32.23 -3.75
N PRO A 19 10.08 -33.35 -3.01
CA PRO A 19 9.25 -33.60 -1.83
C PRO A 19 9.69 -32.67 -0.70
N VAL A 20 8.71 -31.97 -0.11
CA VAL A 20 8.87 -31.22 1.13
C VAL A 20 8.74 -32.25 2.26
N ASP A 21 9.83 -32.57 2.93
CA ASP A 21 9.81 -33.32 4.18
C ASP A 21 9.27 -32.45 5.29
N ASP A 22 8.02 -32.70 5.65
CA ASP A 22 7.33 -32.14 6.82
C ASP A 22 7.80 -32.94 8.06
N ALA A 23 8.99 -32.64 8.56
CA ALA A 23 9.45 -33.11 9.87
C ALA A 23 8.94 -32.15 10.96
N ASN A 24 7.67 -32.32 11.31
CA ASN A 24 7.11 -31.71 12.53
C ASN A 24 7.39 -32.66 13.71
N PRO A 25 8.29 -32.33 14.65
CA PRO A 25 8.45 -33.14 15.87
C PRO A 25 7.24 -32.88 16.78
N GLN A 26 6.29 -33.81 16.74
CA GLN A 26 5.23 -33.90 17.76
C GLN A 26 5.89 -34.22 19.10
N LEU A 27 5.90 -33.25 19.99
CA LEU A 27 6.17 -33.43 21.41
C LEU A 27 5.00 -34.17 22.04
N ASP A 28 5.20 -35.44 22.35
CA ASP A 28 4.29 -36.28 23.11
C ASP A 28 4.22 -35.76 24.55
N PRO A 29 3.05 -35.29 25.02
CA PRO A 29 2.96 -34.74 26.38
C PRO A 29 2.93 -35.80 27.49
N ASN A 30 3.14 -37.08 27.17
CA ASN A 30 2.92 -38.17 28.12
C ASN A 30 4.18 -39.04 28.40
N LYS A 31 5.37 -38.60 27.99
CA LYS A 31 6.59 -39.28 28.34
C LYS A 31 7.28 -38.59 29.52
N VAL A 32 6.73 -38.82 30.71
CA VAL A 32 7.41 -38.51 31.97
C VAL A 32 8.31 -39.70 32.27
N ASP A 33 9.60 -39.60 31.87
CA ASP A 33 10.61 -40.52 32.32
C ASP A 33 10.79 -40.31 33.83
N LYS A 34 10.46 -41.37 34.59
CA LYS A 34 10.75 -41.49 36.02
C LYS A 34 12.23 -41.36 36.22
N ILE A 35 12.67 -40.21 36.69
CA ILE A 35 14.03 -40.07 37.26
C ILE A 35 13.98 -40.67 38.65
N ALA A 36 14.78 -41.74 38.82
CA ALA A 36 14.97 -42.40 40.08
C ALA A 36 15.59 -41.42 41.10
N ASP A 37 15.02 -41.38 42.30
CA ASP A 37 15.56 -40.68 43.44
C ASP A 37 16.92 -41.28 43.84
N PRO A 38 18.00 -40.46 43.94
CA PRO A 38 19.15 -40.84 44.74
C PRO A 38 18.94 -40.36 46.18
N GLU A 39 18.65 -41.28 47.06
CA GLU A 39 18.85 -41.05 48.51
C GLU A 39 20.32 -40.74 48.77
N GLY A 40 20.58 -39.68 49.45
CA GLY A 40 21.89 -39.53 50.08
C GLY A 40 22.44 -38.09 50.09
N LEU A 41 22.27 -37.43 51.22
CA LEU A 41 23.24 -36.54 51.83
C LEU A 41 23.68 -35.30 51.10
N SER A 42 23.26 -34.19 51.58
CA SER A 42 24.08 -33.22 52.26
C SER A 42 23.53 -31.82 52.20
N GLU A 43 23.67 -31.16 53.26
CA GLU A 43 23.35 -29.74 53.49
C GLU A 43 23.65 -28.87 52.29
N THR A 44 22.63 -28.48 51.59
CA THR A 44 22.75 -27.43 50.60
C THR A 44 22.85 -26.09 51.30
N PRO A 45 23.87 -25.29 51.04
CA PRO A 45 23.90 -23.92 51.55
C PRO A 45 22.67 -23.22 50.92
N ARG A 46 21.85 -22.64 51.80
CA ARG A 46 20.74 -21.77 51.41
C ARG A 46 21.33 -20.56 50.71
N PHE A 47 21.30 -20.59 49.39
CA PHE A 47 21.44 -19.38 48.58
C PHE A 47 20.09 -18.67 48.55
N ASP A 48 19.72 -18.04 49.67
CA ASP A 48 18.65 -17.06 49.75
C ASP A 48 19.15 -15.73 49.16
N ALA A 49 19.39 -15.73 47.87
CA ALA A 49 19.63 -14.48 47.15
C ALA A 49 19.35 -14.64 45.66
N PHE A 50 18.22 -15.21 45.33
CA PHE A 50 17.67 -14.89 44.03
C PHE A 50 16.99 -13.53 44.14
N TYR A 51 17.77 -12.47 43.94
CA TYR A 51 17.23 -11.19 43.53
C TYR A 51 16.48 -11.46 42.21
N GLU A 52 15.19 -11.66 42.27
CA GLU A 52 14.32 -11.52 41.14
C GLU A 52 14.43 -10.07 40.69
N ILE A 53 15.35 -9.83 39.76
CA ILE A 53 15.35 -8.58 39.01
C ILE A 53 14.06 -8.59 38.20
N PRO A 54 13.08 -7.74 38.52
CA PRO A 54 11.87 -7.67 37.70
C PRO A 54 12.29 -7.14 36.35
N VAL A 55 12.45 -8.07 35.40
CA VAL A 55 12.67 -7.72 34.00
C VAL A 55 11.37 -7.11 33.49
N GLN A 56 11.25 -5.81 33.61
CA GLN A 56 10.17 -5.07 32.98
C GLN A 56 10.37 -5.14 31.47
N LYS A 57 9.81 -6.17 30.86
CA LYS A 57 9.73 -6.27 29.41
C LYS A 57 8.68 -5.26 28.91
N GLN A 58 9.13 -4.04 28.68
CA GLN A 58 8.28 -3.02 28.10
C GLN A 58 8.24 -3.24 26.57
N VAL A 59 7.12 -3.77 26.08
CA VAL A 59 6.87 -3.88 24.65
C VAL A 59 6.14 -2.63 24.20
N ARG A 60 6.82 -1.78 23.43
CA ARG A 60 6.21 -0.63 22.77
C ARG A 60 5.63 -1.08 21.43
N ILE A 61 4.31 -1.16 21.34
CA ILE A 61 3.62 -1.49 20.08
C ILE A 61 3.30 -0.19 19.36
N GLU A 62 4.01 0.10 18.28
CA GLU A 62 3.70 1.21 17.38
C GLU A 62 2.84 0.70 16.23
N ARG A 63 1.58 1.12 16.18
CA ARG A 63 0.67 0.81 15.06
C ARG A 63 0.72 1.95 14.04
N ARG A 64 1.23 1.65 12.84
CA ARG A 64 1.09 2.52 11.68
C ARG A 64 -0.10 2.08 10.86
N VAL A 65 -1.05 2.98 10.66
CA VAL A 65 -2.20 2.73 9.79
C VAL A 65 -1.95 3.41 8.46
N THR A 66 -1.90 2.63 7.39
CA THR A 66 -1.74 3.13 6.02
C THR A 66 -3.09 3.08 5.30
N ILE A 67 -3.48 4.19 4.70
CA ILE A 67 -4.68 4.31 3.87
C ILE A 67 -4.26 4.26 2.41
N ARG A 68 -4.96 3.47 1.61
CA ARG A 68 -4.79 3.42 0.16
C ARG A 68 -5.85 4.25 -0.52
N ILE A 69 -5.43 5.19 -1.35
CA ILE A 69 -6.29 5.91 -2.29
C ILE A 69 -6.14 5.22 -3.65
N ALA A 70 -7.24 4.64 -4.13
CA ALA A 70 -7.27 3.92 -5.40
C ALA A 70 -7.38 4.88 -6.59
N PRO A 71 -7.00 4.44 -7.80
CA PRO A 71 -7.28 5.20 -9.01
C PRO A 71 -8.79 5.37 -9.19
N GLN A 72 -9.19 6.51 -9.77
CA GLN A 72 -10.55 6.70 -10.21
C GLN A 72 -10.86 5.66 -11.29
N GLN A 73 -11.83 4.80 -11.03
CA GLN A 73 -12.33 3.89 -12.05
C GLN A 73 -13.06 4.73 -13.10
N GLY A 74 -12.58 4.68 -14.35
CA GLY A 74 -13.34 5.20 -15.48
C GLY A 74 -14.70 4.49 -15.52
N ALA A 75 -15.74 5.22 -15.87
CA ALA A 75 -17.05 4.60 -16.10
C ALA A 75 -16.88 3.32 -16.93
N PRO A 76 -17.56 2.21 -16.60
CA PRO A 76 -17.45 0.97 -17.35
C PRO A 76 -17.71 1.30 -18.82
N ARG A 77 -16.75 0.94 -19.66
CA ARG A 77 -16.87 1.12 -21.11
C ARG A 77 -17.97 0.18 -21.62
N GLN A 78 -19.20 0.61 -21.47
CA GLN A 78 -20.33 -0.05 -22.07
C GLN A 78 -20.33 0.35 -23.54
N ASN A 79 -20.06 -0.64 -24.38
CA ASN A 79 -20.22 -0.61 -25.85
C ASN A 79 -19.44 0.47 -26.60
N LEU A 80 -18.19 0.15 -26.91
CA LEU A 80 -17.28 0.95 -27.75
C LEU A 80 -17.72 1.19 -29.20
N ILE A 81 -18.86 0.64 -29.64
CA ILE A 81 -19.31 0.72 -31.03
C ILE A 81 -20.66 1.44 -31.20
N ALA A 82 -21.48 1.57 -30.17
CA ALA A 82 -22.81 2.13 -30.25
C ALA A 82 -22.92 3.62 -29.93
N ASP A 83 -22.00 4.17 -29.12
CA ASP A 83 -22.00 5.57 -28.74
C ASP A 83 -20.60 6.14 -28.92
N LEU A 84 -20.28 6.64 -30.11
CA LEU A 84 -19.35 7.74 -30.25
C LEU A 84 -20.15 9.00 -29.86
N PRO A 85 -20.04 9.48 -28.59
CA PRO A 85 -20.54 10.81 -28.32
C PRO A 85 -19.72 11.74 -29.17
N ALA A 86 -20.40 12.57 -29.95
CA ALA A 86 -19.80 13.72 -30.61
C ALA A 86 -18.80 14.32 -29.63
N ALA A 87 -17.55 14.52 -30.06
CA ALA A 87 -16.45 15.00 -29.23
C ALA A 87 -16.93 16.16 -28.37
N THR A 88 -17.24 15.84 -27.12
CA THR A 88 -17.51 16.86 -26.11
C THR A 88 -16.22 17.64 -26.04
N SER A 89 -16.26 18.92 -26.42
CA SER A 89 -15.13 19.83 -26.30
C SER A 89 -14.47 19.62 -24.94
N PRO A 90 -13.14 19.49 -24.86
CA PRO A 90 -12.49 19.24 -23.59
C PRO A 90 -12.91 20.31 -22.60
N ALA A 91 -13.63 19.92 -21.54
CA ALA A 91 -14.10 20.83 -20.53
C ALA A 91 -12.91 21.70 -20.05
N ARG A 92 -13.06 23.01 -20.21
CA ARG A 92 -12.05 23.97 -19.75
C ARG A 92 -12.17 24.09 -18.23
N TYR A 93 -11.07 23.88 -17.52
CA TYR A 93 -11.04 24.00 -16.08
C TYR A 93 -10.23 25.20 -15.64
N GLU A 94 -10.78 25.97 -14.69
CA GLU A 94 -10.09 27.06 -14.01
C GLU A 94 -9.57 26.60 -12.65
N GLU A 95 -8.33 26.97 -12.32
CA GLU A 95 -7.71 26.65 -11.03
C GLU A 95 -8.01 27.76 -10.02
N ARG A 96 -8.76 27.44 -8.96
CA ARG A 96 -9.03 28.35 -7.84
C ARG A 96 -8.21 28.00 -6.62
N LYS A 97 -7.89 29.01 -5.82
CA LYS A 97 -7.21 28.82 -4.54
C LYS A 97 -8.09 27.99 -3.60
N MET A 98 -7.46 27.11 -2.82
CA MET A 98 -8.14 26.36 -1.78
C MET A 98 -7.25 26.21 -0.54
N GLU A 99 -7.79 25.61 0.50
CA GLU A 99 -7.07 25.30 1.75
C GLU A 99 -5.90 24.36 1.51
N LYS A 100 -4.94 24.39 2.45
CA LYS A 100 -3.75 23.51 2.41
C LYS A 100 -4.04 22.05 2.76
N CYS A 101 -5.24 21.73 3.19
CA CYS A 101 -5.62 20.38 3.65
C CYS A 101 -6.92 19.92 3.00
N VAL A 102 -6.99 18.61 2.68
CA VAL A 102 -8.17 17.92 2.15
C VAL A 102 -8.52 16.75 3.05
N ALA A 103 -9.80 16.54 3.37
CA ALA A 103 -10.24 15.40 4.16
C ALA A 103 -10.00 14.08 3.37
N ILE A 104 -9.26 13.14 3.96
CA ILE A 104 -8.92 11.87 3.31
C ILE A 104 -10.18 11.07 3.00
N GLN A 105 -11.15 11.05 3.91
CA GLN A 105 -12.42 10.34 3.72
C GLN A 105 -13.27 10.92 2.58
N GLY A 106 -13.02 12.18 2.22
CA GLY A 106 -13.67 12.85 1.10
C GLY A 106 -13.13 12.43 -0.25
N ILE A 107 -11.95 11.82 -0.32
CA ILE A 107 -11.32 11.41 -1.58
C ILE A 107 -11.92 10.09 -2.05
N SER A 108 -12.56 10.09 -3.22
CA SER A 108 -13.12 8.89 -3.86
C SER A 108 -12.13 8.20 -4.79
N GLY A 109 -11.18 8.94 -5.37
CA GLY A 109 -10.18 8.38 -6.26
C GLY A 109 -9.14 9.39 -6.71
N VAL A 110 -8.13 8.90 -7.43
CA VAL A 110 -7.02 9.71 -7.95
C VAL A 110 -6.73 9.35 -9.40
N GLN A 111 -6.30 10.34 -10.17
CA GLN A 111 -5.81 10.18 -11.53
C GLN A 111 -4.56 11.04 -11.73
N THR A 112 -3.68 10.61 -12.60
CA THR A 112 -2.51 11.40 -12.99
C THR A 112 -2.92 12.48 -13.98
N GLY A 113 -2.55 13.73 -13.69
CA GLY A 113 -2.79 14.87 -14.58
C GLY A 113 -1.52 15.33 -15.30
N SER A 114 -1.67 16.29 -16.21
CA SER A 114 -0.55 16.95 -16.88
C SER A 114 0.22 17.87 -15.92
N GLY A 115 1.48 18.17 -16.21
CA GLY A 115 2.26 19.16 -15.44
C GLY A 115 2.61 18.71 -14.02
N ASN A 116 2.92 17.46 -13.84
CA ASN A 116 3.36 16.86 -12.56
C ASN A 116 2.36 17.03 -11.42
N ARG A 117 1.09 16.74 -11.68
CA ARG A 117 0.01 16.84 -10.70
C ARG A 117 -0.86 15.60 -10.68
N LEU A 118 -1.53 15.40 -9.55
CA LEU A 118 -2.57 14.42 -9.36
C LEU A 118 -3.92 15.11 -9.31
N LEU A 119 -4.93 14.50 -9.90
CA LEU A 119 -6.31 14.91 -9.82
C LEU A 119 -6.99 14.05 -8.77
N LEU A 120 -7.42 14.67 -7.68
CA LEU A 120 -8.16 14.03 -6.61
C LEU A 120 -9.64 14.26 -6.83
N TYR A 121 -10.38 13.20 -7.02
CA TYR A 121 -11.84 13.23 -7.14
C TYR A 121 -12.43 13.11 -5.73
N LEU A 122 -13.25 14.09 -5.38
CA LEU A 122 -13.92 14.07 -4.10
C LEU A 122 -15.33 13.47 -4.22
N ARG A 123 -15.86 12.97 -3.11
CA ARG A 123 -17.20 12.37 -3.05
C ARG A 123 -18.32 13.39 -3.32
N ASP A 124 -18.06 14.67 -3.07
CA ASP A 124 -18.92 15.80 -3.35
C ASP A 124 -18.81 16.31 -4.81
N GLN A 125 -18.24 15.48 -5.70
CA GLN A 125 -18.05 15.74 -7.14
C GLN A 125 -17.03 16.85 -7.46
N ARG A 126 -16.40 17.45 -6.48
CA ARG A 126 -15.33 18.42 -6.71
C ARG A 126 -14.05 17.70 -7.13
N VAL A 127 -13.27 18.35 -7.99
CA VAL A 127 -11.96 17.89 -8.42
C VAL A 127 -10.90 18.82 -7.87
N VAL A 128 -9.89 18.24 -7.24
CA VAL A 128 -8.76 18.97 -6.66
C VAL A 128 -7.48 18.56 -7.38
N SER A 129 -6.77 19.55 -7.90
CA SER A 129 -5.43 19.38 -8.44
C SER A 129 -4.41 19.44 -7.30
N ALA A 130 -3.67 18.37 -7.08
CA ALA A 130 -2.56 18.29 -6.15
C ALA A 130 -1.24 18.34 -6.94
N LYS A 131 -0.53 19.46 -6.89
CA LYS A 131 0.78 19.57 -7.52
C LYS A 131 1.82 18.91 -6.64
N LEU A 132 2.61 18.02 -7.22
CA LEU A 132 3.72 17.38 -6.54
C LEU A 132 4.98 18.26 -6.59
N GLU A 133 5.88 18.05 -5.65
CA GLU A 133 7.20 18.65 -5.66
C GLU A 133 7.99 18.30 -6.93
N LYS A 134 9.02 19.10 -7.26
CA LYS A 134 9.74 19.00 -8.55
C LYS A 134 10.50 17.68 -8.72
N SER A 135 10.94 17.07 -7.63
CA SER A 135 11.69 15.80 -7.62
C SER A 135 10.80 14.59 -7.95
N CYS A 136 9.49 14.75 -7.87
CA CYS A 136 8.50 13.69 -8.05
C CYS A 136 7.97 13.61 -9.48
N ARG A 137 7.46 12.44 -9.83
CA ARG A 137 6.78 12.19 -11.10
C ARG A 137 5.36 11.68 -10.86
N ALA A 138 4.37 12.42 -11.35
CA ALA A 138 2.96 12.05 -11.20
C ALA A 138 2.65 10.65 -11.77
N ARG A 139 3.39 10.21 -12.81
CA ARG A 139 3.24 8.89 -13.42
C ARG A 139 3.44 7.73 -12.44
N ASP A 140 4.29 7.91 -11.42
CA ASP A 140 4.56 6.85 -10.44
C ASP A 140 3.33 6.53 -9.58
N PHE A 141 2.31 7.39 -9.64
CA PHE A 141 1.05 7.32 -8.89
C PHE A 141 -0.15 6.89 -9.72
N TYR A 142 0.06 6.34 -10.93
CA TYR A 142 -1.04 5.89 -11.83
C TYR A 142 -1.97 4.85 -11.21
N SER A 143 -1.47 4.03 -10.29
CA SER A 143 -2.24 3.00 -9.59
C SER A 143 -2.75 3.46 -8.22
N GLY A 144 -2.75 4.77 -7.97
CA GLY A 144 -3.08 5.36 -6.69
C GLY A 144 -1.88 5.52 -5.77
N PHE A 145 -2.14 5.87 -4.53
CA PHE A 145 -1.11 6.07 -3.52
C PHE A 145 -1.52 5.57 -2.15
N TYR A 146 -0.54 5.38 -1.31
CA TYR A 146 -0.67 5.09 0.11
C TYR A 146 -0.30 6.31 0.93
N LEU A 147 -0.96 6.46 2.05
CA LEU A 147 -0.82 7.59 2.95
C LEU A 147 -0.87 7.09 4.39
N GLU A 148 0.01 7.58 5.26
CA GLU A 148 -0.10 7.34 6.69
C GLU A 148 -1.29 8.11 7.25
N ARG A 149 -2.13 7.43 8.03
CA ARG A 149 -3.30 8.05 8.65
C ARG A 149 -2.86 8.96 9.79
N ASN A 150 -3.15 10.24 9.67
CA ASN A 150 -3.00 11.21 10.73
C ASN A 150 -4.22 11.26 11.64
N LYS A 151 -4.03 11.78 12.86
CA LYS A 151 -5.10 11.90 13.85
C LYS A 151 -6.26 12.80 13.39
N ASP A 152 -5.96 13.80 12.58
CA ASP A 152 -6.94 14.75 12.04
C ASP A 152 -7.68 14.25 10.78
N GLY A 153 -7.28 13.13 10.22
CA GLY A 153 -7.90 12.54 9.03
C GLY A 153 -7.79 13.40 7.77
N LYS A 154 -6.83 14.33 7.71
CA LYS A 154 -6.62 15.25 6.59
C LYS A 154 -5.29 14.97 5.90
N LEU A 155 -5.27 15.17 4.59
CA LEU A 155 -4.09 15.20 3.73
C LEU A 155 -3.69 16.67 3.55
N CYS A 156 -2.50 17.05 4.01
CA CYS A 156 -2.04 18.43 4.01
C CYS A 156 -0.75 18.63 3.22
N VAL A 157 -0.62 19.81 2.62
CA VAL A 157 0.59 20.30 1.94
C VAL A 157 1.74 20.40 2.96
N ASP A 158 2.97 20.15 2.52
CA ASP A 158 4.21 20.26 3.31
C ASP A 158 4.27 19.40 4.59
N ARG A 159 3.29 18.52 4.81
CA ARG A 159 3.21 17.66 5.98
C ARG A 159 3.20 16.18 5.62
N ASP A 160 2.37 15.82 4.66
CA ASP A 160 2.06 14.43 4.38
C ASP A 160 2.79 13.92 3.14
N LYS A 161 3.34 12.70 3.27
CA LYS A 161 4.05 12.04 2.19
C LYS A 161 3.17 10.99 1.53
N LEU A 162 2.99 11.13 0.24
CA LEU A 162 2.35 10.13 -0.61
C LEU A 162 3.37 9.05 -0.94
N GLN A 163 2.98 7.80 -0.83
CA GLN A 163 3.80 6.67 -1.26
C GLN A 163 3.15 5.96 -2.43
N SER A 164 3.87 5.84 -3.54
CA SER A 164 3.41 5.07 -4.69
C SER A 164 3.51 3.56 -4.43
N ARG A 165 2.86 2.76 -5.27
CA ARG A 165 2.99 1.30 -5.22
C ARG A 165 4.44 0.82 -5.44
N ALA A 166 5.21 1.55 -6.22
CA ALA A 166 6.62 1.27 -6.49
C ALA A 166 7.55 1.76 -5.36
N GLY A 167 7.01 2.36 -4.29
CA GLY A 167 7.79 2.83 -3.15
C GLY A 167 8.29 4.28 -3.25
N ALA A 168 8.02 4.99 -4.35
CA ALA A 168 8.36 6.41 -4.46
C ALA A 168 7.57 7.22 -3.43
N LYS A 169 8.26 8.11 -2.71
CA LYS A 169 7.67 9.00 -1.69
C LYS A 169 7.72 10.42 -2.19
N CYS A 170 6.59 11.12 -2.11
CA CYS A 170 6.42 12.47 -2.63
C CYS A 170 5.60 13.34 -1.71
N GLU A 171 5.94 14.61 -1.64
CA GLU A 171 5.17 15.65 -0.95
C GLU A 171 4.30 16.44 -1.94
N ILE A 172 3.25 17.03 -1.42
CA ILE A 172 2.36 17.90 -2.20
C ILE A 172 2.81 19.34 -1.99
N ASP A 173 3.15 20.03 -3.07
CA ASP A 173 3.53 21.45 -3.07
C ASP A 173 2.31 22.36 -2.84
N ARG A 174 1.19 22.04 -3.50
CA ARG A 174 -0.05 22.84 -3.37
C ARG A 174 -1.29 22.10 -3.83
N PHE A 175 -2.42 22.54 -3.30
CA PHE A 175 -3.74 22.18 -3.79
C PHE A 175 -4.39 23.32 -4.57
N ARG A 176 -5.18 22.99 -5.61
CA ARG A 176 -6.04 23.89 -6.36
C ARG A 176 -7.38 23.20 -6.61
N HIS A 177 -8.45 23.94 -6.45
CA HIS A 177 -9.77 23.47 -6.84
C HIS A 177 -9.96 23.68 -8.34
N LEU A 178 -10.37 22.64 -9.07
CA LEU A 178 -10.68 22.71 -10.49
C LEU A 178 -12.18 22.92 -10.66
N VAL A 179 -12.55 24.04 -11.29
CA VAL A 179 -13.94 24.38 -11.60
C VAL A 179 -14.11 24.32 -13.11
N ALA A 180 -15.09 23.56 -13.57
CA ALA A 180 -15.43 23.57 -14.99
C ALA A 180 -15.96 24.95 -15.38
N VAL A 181 -15.48 25.49 -16.49
CA VAL A 181 -15.96 26.72 -17.08
C VAL A 181 -16.84 26.33 -18.26
N GLU A 182 -18.09 26.69 -18.21
CA GLU A 182 -19.00 26.62 -19.35
C GLU A 182 -18.74 27.84 -20.24
N ASP A 183 -18.46 27.63 -21.52
CA ASP A 183 -18.31 28.71 -22.52
C ASP A 183 -19.68 29.18 -22.99
#